data_fa1e4830680b5fd3d92553f324e63812
#
_entry.id   fa1e4830680b5fd3d92553f324e63812
#
_cell.length_a   1.000
_cell.length_b   1.000
_cell.length_c   1.000
_cell.angle_alpha   90.00
_cell.angle_beta   90.00
_cell.angle_gamma   90.00
#
_symmetry.space_group_name_H-M   'P 1'
#
loop_
_entity.id
_entity.type
_entity.pdbx_description
1 polymer ?
#
loop_
_entity_poly.entity_id
_entity_poly.type
_entity_poly.pdbx_seq_one_letter_code
_entity_poly.pdbx_strand_id
1 'polypeptide(L)'
;MTLKLYDDAAGTSEVGASLVITHETDLSDNPQDFQLWYAEVDEDTGDNGIFTYEASSNPGVDQISISIGDTTPGSGHEAAEITLGLTAGDLATNTAGAALDIGTSFLSGASNAETFYMRVENAVTTVSNSLELSLAGNALLKSSTP
;
A
#
# COMPACT_ATOMS: atom_id res chain seq x y z
N MET A 1 -12.38 4.02 -9.86
CA MET A 1 -11.79 4.90 -8.87
C MET A 1 -10.65 4.22 -8.15
N THR A 2 -9.55 4.86 -8.03
CA THR A 2 -8.37 4.37 -7.31
C THR A 2 -8.28 5.08 -5.96
N LEU A 3 -8.06 4.30 -4.91
CA LEU A 3 -7.69 4.84 -3.61
C LEU A 3 -6.25 5.33 -3.65
N LYS A 4 -5.95 6.20 -2.72
CA LYS A 4 -4.63 6.80 -2.60
C LYS A 4 -3.91 6.31 -1.36
N LEU A 5 -2.59 6.31 -1.42
CA LEU A 5 -1.73 6.04 -0.28
C LEU A 5 -1.26 7.36 0.33
N TYR A 6 -1.23 7.39 1.65
CA TYR A 6 -0.75 8.52 2.44
C TYR A 6 0.33 8.04 3.40
N ASP A 7 1.25 8.93 3.74
CA ASP A 7 2.27 8.68 4.75
C ASP A 7 1.92 9.32 6.10
N ASP A 8 0.71 9.86 6.23
CA ASP A 8 0.17 10.42 7.46
C ASP A 8 -1.27 9.97 7.73
N ALA A 9 -1.61 9.87 9.00
CA ALA A 9 -2.96 9.45 9.43
C ALA A 9 -4.06 10.46 9.10
N ALA A 10 -3.70 11.72 8.87
CA ALA A 10 -4.66 12.77 8.54
C ALA A 10 -5.05 12.80 7.06
N GLY A 11 -4.37 12.02 6.20
CA GLY A 11 -4.61 12.00 4.76
C GLY A 11 -4.26 13.31 4.07
N THR A 12 -3.26 14.03 4.59
CA THR A 12 -2.80 15.32 4.04
C THR A 12 -1.52 15.20 3.22
N SER A 13 -0.75 14.13 3.46
CA SER A 13 0.49 13.87 2.76
C SER A 13 0.35 12.63 1.88
N GLU A 14 -0.10 12.86 0.63
CA GLU A 14 -0.21 11.79 -0.36
C GLU A 14 1.17 11.33 -0.82
N VAL A 15 1.39 10.02 -0.87
CA VAL A 15 2.62 9.44 -1.40
C VAL A 15 2.82 9.82 -2.88
N GLY A 16 1.74 10.09 -3.60
CA GLY A 16 1.79 10.50 -5.00
C GLY A 16 2.18 9.34 -5.93
N ALA A 17 2.91 9.68 -7.00
CA ALA A 17 3.30 8.70 -8.02
C ALA A 17 4.42 7.78 -7.55
N SER A 18 5.21 8.16 -6.55
CA SER A 18 6.32 7.35 -6.05
C SER A 18 6.67 7.65 -4.60
N LEU A 19 7.03 6.60 -3.87
CA LEU A 19 7.68 6.69 -2.58
C LEU A 19 9.17 6.40 -2.80
N VAL A 20 10.03 7.37 -2.46
CA VAL A 20 11.48 7.22 -2.63
C VAL A 20 12.05 6.53 -1.39
N ILE A 21 12.68 5.38 -1.60
CA ILE A 21 13.37 4.63 -0.55
C ILE A 21 14.82 4.51 -0.96
N THR A 22 15.72 4.95 -0.08
CA THR A 22 17.15 4.91 -0.32
C THR A 22 17.81 3.87 0.59
N HIS A 23 18.59 3.00 0.00
CA HIS A 23 19.36 1.97 0.71
C HIS A 23 20.85 2.10 0.47
N GLU A 24 21.64 1.75 1.49
CA GLU A 24 23.07 1.61 1.35
C GLU A 24 23.44 0.36 0.57
N THR A 25 24.46 0.44 -0.29
CA THR A 25 24.88 -0.69 -1.13
C THR A 25 25.50 -1.85 -0.37
N ASP A 26 25.94 -1.61 0.86
CA ASP A 26 26.42 -2.66 1.77
C ASP A 26 25.31 -3.33 2.58
N LEU A 27 24.05 -2.93 2.33
CA LEU A 27 22.83 -3.45 2.99
C LEU A 27 22.79 -3.20 4.51
N SER A 28 23.60 -2.27 5.02
CA SER A 28 23.72 -1.99 6.47
C SER A 28 22.46 -1.36 7.06
N ASP A 29 21.62 -0.76 6.24
CA ASP A 29 20.38 -0.11 6.64
C ASP A 29 19.11 -0.97 6.42
N ASN A 30 19.28 -2.26 6.11
CA ASN A 30 18.19 -3.23 6.02
C ASN A 30 17.78 -3.77 7.40
N PRO A 31 16.49 -4.09 7.55
CA PRO A 31 15.36 -3.66 6.73
C PRO A 31 14.91 -2.23 7.03
N GLN A 32 14.16 -1.62 6.13
CA GLN A 32 13.46 -0.35 6.40
C GLN A 32 11.96 -0.60 6.46
N ASP A 33 11.32 -0.11 7.53
CA ASP A 33 9.90 -0.28 7.78
C ASP A 33 9.15 1.05 7.65
N PHE A 34 7.96 0.99 7.05
CA PHE A 34 7.10 2.13 6.81
C PHE A 34 5.69 1.85 7.30
N GLN A 35 5.03 2.85 7.83
CA GLN A 35 3.59 2.85 8.08
C GLN A 35 2.90 3.69 7.01
N LEU A 36 1.88 3.11 6.37
CA LEU A 36 1.14 3.76 5.30
C LEU A 36 -0.37 3.68 5.58
N TRP A 37 -1.12 4.59 4.97
CA TRP A 37 -2.57 4.65 5.08
C TRP A 37 -3.17 4.58 3.68
N TYR A 38 -4.15 3.71 3.53
CA TYR A 38 -4.89 3.52 2.30
C TYR A 38 -6.28 4.12 2.48
N ALA A 39 -6.57 5.19 1.77
CA ALA A 39 -7.77 5.98 2.00
C ALA A 39 -8.26 6.66 0.72
N GLU A 40 -9.50 7.10 0.77
CA GLU A 40 -10.00 8.12 -0.13
C GLU A 40 -10.36 9.35 0.68
N VAL A 41 -9.66 10.43 0.40
CA VAL A 41 -9.87 11.72 1.04
C VAL A 41 -10.31 12.71 -0.01
N ASP A 42 -11.52 13.24 0.14
CA ASP A 42 -12.02 14.32 -0.69
C ASP A 42 -11.66 15.65 -0.02
N GLU A 43 -10.73 16.37 -0.60
CA GLU A 43 -10.25 17.65 -0.09
C GLU A 43 -11.32 18.76 -0.15
N ASP A 44 -12.25 18.64 -1.09
CA ASP A 44 -13.26 19.67 -1.31
C ASP A 44 -14.48 19.53 -0.37
N THR A 45 -14.85 18.31 -0.03
CA THR A 45 -16.09 18.02 0.70
C THR A 45 -15.90 17.52 2.12
N GLY A 46 -14.68 17.05 2.46
CA GLY A 46 -14.40 16.46 3.77
C GLY A 46 -15.31 15.27 4.09
N ASP A 47 -15.59 14.43 3.12
CA ASP A 47 -16.67 13.43 3.10
C ASP A 47 -16.39 12.18 3.92
N ASN A 48 -16.11 12.34 5.20
CA ASN A 48 -15.93 11.22 6.12
C ASN A 48 -17.18 10.35 6.21
N GLY A 49 -17.07 9.11 5.71
CA GLY A 49 -18.12 8.10 5.84
C GLY A 49 -19.31 8.28 4.90
N ILE A 50 -19.25 9.18 3.92
CA ILE A 50 -20.34 9.41 2.97
C ILE A 50 -20.42 8.29 1.93
N PHE A 51 -19.28 7.73 1.55
CA PHE A 51 -19.18 6.65 0.56
C PHE A 51 -18.61 5.39 1.18
N THR A 52 -19.05 4.25 0.63
CA THR A 52 -18.50 2.92 0.92
C THR A 52 -17.75 2.42 -0.29
N TYR A 53 -16.57 1.85 -0.07
CA TYR A 53 -15.75 1.21 -1.09
C TYR A 53 -15.71 -0.29 -0.87
N GLU A 54 -15.94 -1.05 -1.92
CA GLU A 54 -15.93 -2.50 -1.93
C GLU A 54 -15.24 -3.00 -3.19
N ALA A 55 -14.73 -4.23 -3.18
CA ALA A 55 -14.14 -4.82 -4.38
C ALA A 55 -15.20 -4.94 -5.49
N SER A 56 -14.89 -4.44 -6.67
CA SER A 56 -15.84 -4.45 -7.79
C SER A 56 -16.15 -5.85 -8.33
N SER A 57 -15.27 -6.82 -8.06
CA SER A 57 -15.43 -8.21 -8.48
C SER A 57 -16.62 -8.89 -7.79
N ASN A 58 -16.81 -8.63 -6.49
CA ASN A 58 -17.94 -9.14 -5.72
C ASN A 58 -18.12 -8.28 -4.45
N PRO A 59 -18.91 -7.20 -4.54
CA PRO A 59 -19.00 -6.21 -3.47
C PRO A 59 -19.43 -6.80 -2.13
N GLY A 60 -18.69 -6.44 -1.08
CA GLY A 60 -18.94 -6.89 0.30
C GLY A 60 -18.49 -8.31 0.61
N VAL A 61 -17.97 -9.04 -0.37
CA VAL A 61 -17.55 -10.44 -0.23
C VAL A 61 -16.07 -10.61 -0.52
N ASP A 62 -15.61 -10.13 -1.68
CA ASP A 62 -14.21 -10.21 -2.06
C ASP A 62 -13.37 -9.23 -1.26
N GLN A 63 -12.13 -9.61 -0.97
CA GLN A 63 -11.20 -8.76 -0.26
C GLN A 63 -10.74 -7.58 -1.13
N ILE A 64 -10.60 -6.44 -0.49
CA ILE A 64 -9.81 -5.34 -1.02
C ILE A 64 -8.38 -5.65 -0.65
N SER A 65 -7.49 -5.70 -1.62
CA SER A 65 -6.10 -6.10 -1.39
C SER A 65 -5.12 -5.14 -2.04
N ILE A 66 -3.94 -5.05 -1.44
CA ILE A 66 -2.79 -4.32 -1.96
C ILE A 66 -1.81 -5.36 -2.46
N SER A 67 -1.45 -5.28 -3.73
CA SER A 67 -0.49 -6.18 -4.37
C SER A 67 0.80 -5.46 -4.74
N ILE A 68 1.87 -6.23 -4.82
CA ILE A 68 3.21 -5.77 -5.20
C ILE A 68 3.42 -6.13 -6.67
N GLY A 69 3.64 -5.11 -7.50
CA GLY A 69 3.97 -5.28 -8.91
C GLY A 69 5.49 -5.20 -9.12
N ASP A 70 5.97 -6.01 -10.04
CA ASP A 70 7.35 -6.01 -10.50
C ASP A 70 7.34 -6.10 -12.01
N THR A 71 7.88 -5.07 -12.68
CA THR A 71 7.85 -5.00 -14.16
C THR A 71 8.96 -5.80 -14.81
N THR A 72 9.98 -6.22 -14.05
CA THR A 72 11.14 -6.95 -14.55
C THR A 72 11.53 -8.13 -13.64
N PRO A 73 10.60 -9.08 -13.39
CA PRO A 73 10.88 -10.21 -12.50
C PRO A 73 12.16 -10.96 -12.89
N GLY A 74 12.99 -11.27 -11.90
CA GLY A 74 14.27 -11.93 -12.09
C GLY A 74 15.43 -10.99 -12.44
N SER A 75 15.22 -9.68 -12.42
CA SER A 75 16.24 -8.68 -12.74
C SER A 75 16.05 -7.42 -11.88
N GLY A 76 17.12 -6.92 -11.26
CA GLY A 76 17.07 -5.73 -10.43
C GLY A 76 16.43 -5.98 -9.07
N HIS A 77 15.46 -5.13 -8.70
CA HIS A 77 14.68 -5.31 -7.48
C HIS A 77 13.53 -6.29 -7.71
N GLU A 78 13.25 -7.10 -6.71
CA GLU A 78 12.24 -8.14 -6.78
C GLU A 78 11.07 -7.86 -5.84
N ALA A 79 9.88 -8.33 -6.20
CA ALA A 79 8.69 -8.21 -5.34
C ALA A 79 8.93 -8.81 -3.94
N ALA A 80 9.75 -9.85 -3.84
CA ALA A 80 10.10 -10.50 -2.57
C ALA A 80 10.98 -9.63 -1.65
N GLU A 81 11.43 -8.46 -2.09
CA GLU A 81 12.08 -7.48 -1.23
C GLU A 81 11.07 -6.69 -0.37
N ILE A 82 9.78 -6.79 -0.69
CA ILE A 82 8.70 -6.08 0.01
C ILE A 82 7.82 -7.08 0.77
N THR A 83 7.62 -6.82 2.06
CA THR A 83 6.65 -7.53 2.90
C THR A 83 5.60 -6.54 3.39
N LEU A 84 4.33 -6.92 3.26
CA LEU A 84 3.19 -6.12 3.72
C LEU A 84 2.56 -6.80 4.94
N GLY A 85 2.02 -5.99 5.85
CA GLY A 85 1.33 -6.48 7.04
C GLY A 85 0.30 -5.49 7.57
N LEU A 86 -0.71 -5.99 8.28
CA LEU A 86 -1.71 -5.15 8.95
C LEU A 86 -1.16 -4.55 10.24
N THR A 87 -0.16 -5.17 10.82
CA THR A 87 0.54 -4.70 12.02
C THR A 87 2.05 -4.71 11.79
N ALA A 88 2.79 -3.95 12.60
CA ALA A 88 4.26 -3.95 12.52
C ALA A 88 4.84 -5.35 12.81
N GLY A 89 4.22 -6.12 13.69
CA GLY A 89 4.66 -7.48 14.02
C GLY A 89 4.51 -8.47 12.86
N ASP A 90 3.53 -8.26 11.99
CA ASP A 90 3.29 -9.11 10.82
C ASP A 90 4.44 -9.07 9.81
N LEU A 91 5.21 -7.99 9.81
CA LEU A 91 6.35 -7.84 8.89
C LEU A 91 7.44 -8.90 9.12
N ALA A 92 7.52 -9.47 10.31
CA ALA A 92 8.47 -10.54 10.63
C ALA A 92 7.97 -11.93 10.24
N THR A 93 6.66 -12.10 10.02
CA THR A 93 6.02 -13.41 9.83
C THR A 93 5.29 -13.58 8.50
N ASN A 94 4.83 -12.48 7.87
CA ASN A 94 4.15 -12.53 6.59
C ASN A 94 5.11 -12.91 5.46
N THR A 95 4.56 -13.50 4.41
CA THR A 95 5.34 -13.89 3.23
C THR A 95 5.74 -12.66 2.42
N ALA A 96 7.04 -12.50 2.18
CA ALA A 96 7.57 -11.47 1.30
C ALA A 96 7.02 -11.63 -0.13
N GLY A 97 6.66 -10.53 -0.75
CA GLY A 97 6.09 -10.52 -2.10
C GLY A 97 4.58 -10.80 -2.17
N ALA A 98 3.95 -11.24 -1.08
CA ALA A 98 2.53 -11.55 -1.06
C ALA A 98 1.65 -10.30 -0.99
N ALA A 99 0.47 -10.37 -1.62
CA ALA A 99 -0.55 -9.35 -1.48
C ALA A 99 -1.11 -9.31 -0.05
N LEU A 100 -1.59 -8.14 0.36
CA LEU A 100 -2.19 -7.92 1.67
C LEU A 100 -3.69 -7.66 1.52
N ASP A 101 -4.50 -8.45 2.19
CA ASP A 101 -5.94 -8.21 2.29
C ASP A 101 -6.22 -7.23 3.42
N ILE A 102 -7.01 -6.20 3.14
CA ILE A 102 -7.32 -5.13 4.10
C ILE A 102 -8.79 -5.08 4.52
N GLY A 103 -9.61 -6.01 4.05
CA GLY A 103 -11.01 -6.12 4.40
C GLY A 103 -11.91 -6.14 3.17
N THR A 104 -13.22 -6.30 3.39
CA THR A 104 -14.21 -6.39 2.32
C THR A 104 -14.87 -5.06 1.98
N SER A 105 -14.71 -4.07 2.85
CA SER A 105 -15.23 -2.71 2.63
C SER A 105 -14.52 -1.71 3.54
N PHE A 106 -14.53 -0.46 3.14
CA PHE A 106 -14.18 0.65 4.03
C PHE A 106 -14.88 1.94 3.59
N LEU A 107 -14.92 2.90 4.52
CA LEU A 107 -15.62 4.16 4.32
C LEU A 107 -14.64 5.25 3.83
N SER A 108 -15.18 6.23 3.13
CA SER A 108 -14.43 7.42 2.72
C SER A 108 -13.96 8.25 3.91
N GLY A 109 -12.92 9.03 3.70
CA GLY A 109 -12.37 9.97 4.65
C GLY A 109 -11.15 9.47 5.39
N ALA A 110 -10.33 10.41 5.85
CA ALA A 110 -9.06 10.12 6.54
C ALA A 110 -9.25 9.34 7.84
N SER A 111 -10.34 9.59 8.58
CA SER A 111 -10.63 8.88 9.83
C SER A 111 -10.97 7.41 9.64
N ASN A 112 -11.27 7.00 8.40
CA ASN A 112 -11.61 5.64 8.01
C ASN A 112 -10.49 4.98 7.19
N ALA A 113 -9.30 5.58 7.15
CA ALA A 113 -8.16 5.02 6.44
C ALA A 113 -7.75 3.65 7.01
N GLU A 114 -7.42 2.74 6.11
CA GLU A 114 -6.87 1.45 6.49
C GLU A 114 -5.35 1.58 6.65
N THR A 115 -4.88 1.38 7.86
CA THR A 115 -3.45 1.40 8.18
C THR A 115 -2.80 0.08 7.81
N PHE A 116 -1.65 0.14 7.17
CA PHE A 116 -0.82 -1.03 6.94
C PHE A 116 0.66 -0.70 7.04
N TYR A 117 1.48 -1.74 7.09
CA TYR A 117 2.93 -1.62 7.24
C TYR A 117 3.62 -2.28 6.06
N MET A 118 4.76 -1.71 5.69
CA MET A 118 5.58 -2.21 4.61
C MET A 118 7.03 -2.31 5.08
N ARG A 119 7.64 -3.47 4.88
CA ARG A 119 9.08 -3.70 5.09
C ARG A 119 9.75 -3.84 3.75
N VAL A 120 10.85 -3.12 3.56
CA VAL A 120 11.69 -3.24 2.37
C VAL A 120 13.06 -3.76 2.78
N GLU A 121 13.45 -4.91 2.25
CA GLU A 121 14.77 -5.52 2.38
C GLU A 121 15.46 -5.47 1.03
N ASN A 122 16.32 -4.47 0.84
CA ASN A 122 17.06 -4.33 -0.40
C ASN A 122 18.06 -5.49 -0.59
N ALA A 123 18.05 -6.09 -1.77
CA ALA A 123 18.99 -7.14 -2.15
C ALA A 123 20.01 -6.67 -3.21
N VAL A 124 19.89 -5.44 -3.70
CA VAL A 124 20.75 -4.87 -4.74
C VAL A 124 21.96 -4.17 -4.11
N THR A 125 23.15 -4.60 -4.49
CA THR A 125 24.41 -4.09 -3.92
C THR A 125 25.15 -3.11 -4.84
N THR A 126 24.56 -2.78 -5.98
CA THR A 126 25.10 -1.81 -6.95
C THR A 126 24.32 -0.50 -6.89
N VAL A 127 25.03 0.62 -7.11
CA VAL A 127 24.36 1.93 -7.18
C VAL A 127 23.44 1.97 -8.40
N SER A 128 22.15 2.16 -8.14
CA SER A 128 21.13 2.23 -9.19
C SER A 128 19.88 2.96 -8.70
N ASN A 129 19.11 3.49 -9.63
CA ASN A 129 17.72 3.92 -9.40
C ASN A 129 16.79 2.96 -10.11
N SER A 130 15.71 2.58 -9.45
CA SER A 130 14.70 1.67 -10.03
C SER A 130 13.30 2.17 -9.75
N LEU A 131 12.42 2.00 -10.73
CA LEU A 131 10.97 2.27 -10.65
C LEU A 131 10.17 0.98 -10.96
N GLU A 132 10.79 -0.18 -10.87
CA GLU A 132 10.18 -1.44 -11.29
C GLU A 132 9.17 -2.01 -10.30
N LEU A 133 9.29 -1.65 -9.01
CA LEU A 133 8.35 -2.10 -7.99
C LEU A 133 7.22 -1.09 -7.78
N SER A 134 6.02 -1.60 -7.56
CA SER A 134 4.83 -0.79 -7.33
C SER A 134 3.89 -1.45 -6.33
N LEU A 135 3.04 -0.63 -5.70
CA LEU A 135 1.88 -1.08 -4.94
C LEU A 135 0.61 -0.74 -5.71
N ALA A 136 -0.32 -1.67 -5.80
CA ALA A 136 -1.59 -1.46 -6.49
C ALA A 136 -2.73 -2.12 -5.72
N GLY A 137 -3.85 -1.39 -5.60
CA GLY A 137 -5.10 -1.94 -5.12
C GLY A 137 -5.91 -2.55 -6.28
N ASN A 138 -6.80 -3.49 -5.95
CA ASN A 138 -7.75 -4.00 -6.92
C ASN A 138 -8.84 -2.95 -7.23
N ALA A 139 -9.62 -3.18 -8.29
CA ALA A 139 -10.69 -2.28 -8.70
C ALA A 139 -11.79 -2.20 -7.64
N LEU A 140 -12.27 -1.00 -7.36
CA LEU A 140 -13.26 -0.73 -6.32
C LEU A 140 -14.54 -0.16 -6.91
N LEU A 141 -15.65 -0.53 -6.26
CA LEU A 141 -16.95 0.06 -6.43
C LEU A 141 -17.19 1.09 -5.33
N LYS A 142 -17.57 2.30 -5.71
CA LYS A 142 -17.96 3.37 -4.79
C LYS A 142 -19.47 3.46 -4.75
N SER A 143 -20.05 3.42 -3.55
CA SER A 143 -21.47 3.62 -3.34
C SER A 143 -21.74 4.59 -2.23
N SER A 144 -22.89 5.29 -2.28
CA SER A 144 -23.28 6.19 -1.18
C SER A 144 -23.64 5.38 0.05
N THR A 145 -23.15 5.80 1.20
CA THR A 145 -23.55 5.22 2.49
C THR A 145 -24.99 5.65 2.79
N PRO A 146 -25.88 4.71 3.17
CA PRO A 146 -27.27 5.03 3.51
C PRO A 146 -27.38 5.97 4.69
#